data_9af476ea89a25508bf3418c6d6258d62
#
_entry.id   9af476ea89a25508bf3418c6d6258d62
#
_cell.length_a   1.000
_cell.length_b   1.000
_cell.length_c   1.000
_cell.angle_alpha   90.00
_cell.angle_beta   90.00
_cell.angle_gamma   90.00
#
_symmetry.space_group_name_H-M   'P 1'
#
loop_
_entity.id
_entity.type
_entity.pdbx_description
1 polymer ?
#
loop_
_entity_poly.entity_id
_entity_poly.type
_entity_poly.pdbx_seq_one_letter_code
_entity_poly.pdbx_strand_id
1 'polypeptide(L)'
;MIQQESVVADNSGAKEALCIRVLGGTRKRYATVGDVIVVAIKSVIPSSDVKKGAVSKAIIVRTKKEIRRPDGSYIRFDDNACVLLNAGGDIRGSRIFGPVARELRATNMKIVSLAPEVL
;
A
#
# COMPACT_ATOMS: atom_id res chain seq x y z
N MET A 1 -7.38 7.03 -5.92
CA MET A 1 -6.23 6.91 -6.82
C MET A 1 -6.49 5.79 -7.81
N ILE A 2 -6.54 6.11 -9.10
CA ILE A 2 -6.78 5.15 -10.17
C ILE A 2 -5.57 5.16 -11.09
N GLN A 3 -5.04 3.98 -11.42
CA GLN A 3 -3.93 3.79 -12.36
C GLN A 3 -2.71 4.67 -12.06
N GLN A 4 -2.47 4.96 -10.80
CA GLN A 4 -1.28 5.65 -10.36
C GLN A 4 -0.21 4.67 -9.91
N GLU A 5 1.04 5.01 -10.20
CA GLU A 5 2.16 4.21 -9.73
C GLU A 5 2.37 4.43 -8.24
N SER A 6 2.74 3.37 -7.54
CA SER A 6 3.06 3.38 -6.13
C SER A 6 4.39 2.69 -5.89
N VAL A 7 5.11 3.17 -4.89
CA VAL A 7 6.28 2.45 -4.38
C VAL A 7 5.79 1.28 -3.54
N VAL A 8 6.44 0.14 -3.66
CA VAL A 8 6.16 -1.00 -2.78
C VAL A 8 7.05 -0.89 -1.55
N ALA A 9 6.43 -0.73 -0.39
CA ALA A 9 7.12 -0.41 0.85
C ALA A 9 7.50 -1.64 1.69
N ASP A 10 7.50 -2.82 1.10
CA ASP A 10 7.87 -4.04 1.81
C ASP A 10 9.06 -4.74 1.14
N ASN A 11 9.52 -5.82 1.78
CA ASN A 11 10.65 -6.61 1.29
C ASN A 11 10.23 -7.83 0.46
N SER A 12 9.07 -7.77 -0.17
CA SER A 12 8.58 -8.86 -1.04
C SER A 12 9.39 -9.02 -2.33
N GLY A 13 10.16 -8.00 -2.69
CA GLY A 13 10.97 -7.99 -3.91
C GLY A 13 10.43 -7.09 -5.01
N ALA A 14 9.17 -6.67 -4.94
CA ALA A 14 8.62 -5.69 -5.86
C ALA A 14 9.09 -4.29 -5.46
N LYS A 15 9.38 -3.44 -6.45
CA LYS A 15 9.79 -2.05 -6.23
C LYS A 15 8.67 -1.07 -6.51
N GLU A 16 7.99 -1.24 -7.63
CA GLU A 16 6.92 -0.36 -8.07
C GLU A 16 5.73 -1.16 -8.54
N ALA A 17 4.55 -0.63 -8.32
CA ALA A 17 3.29 -1.24 -8.72
C ALA A 17 2.35 -0.18 -9.28
N LEU A 18 1.52 -0.58 -10.24
CA LEU A 18 0.49 0.27 -10.82
C LEU A 18 -0.86 -0.18 -10.30
N CYS A 19 -1.62 0.74 -9.69
CA CYS A 19 -2.98 0.45 -9.26
C CYS A 19 -3.88 0.32 -10.50
N ILE A 20 -4.47 -0.85 -10.69
CA ILE A 20 -5.37 -1.11 -11.81
C ILE A 20 -6.82 -1.19 -11.40
N ARG A 21 -7.10 -1.37 -10.11
CA ARG A 21 -8.47 -1.44 -9.61
C ARG A 21 -8.52 -1.13 -8.12
N VAL A 22 -9.54 -0.39 -7.72
CA VAL A 22 -9.82 -0.11 -6.31
C VAL A 22 -10.97 -1.02 -5.86
N LEU A 23 -10.73 -1.81 -4.82
CA LEU A 23 -11.73 -2.69 -4.23
C LEU A 23 -12.54 -1.96 -3.15
N GLY A 24 -13.68 -2.48 -2.80
CA GLY A 24 -14.47 -1.97 -1.67
C GLY A 24 -15.77 -1.29 -2.03
N GLY A 25 -16.34 -1.60 -3.18
CA GLY A 25 -17.70 -1.16 -3.50
C GLY A 25 -17.88 -0.77 -4.95
N THR A 26 -19.14 -0.73 -5.35
CA THR A 26 -19.54 -0.30 -6.68
C THR A 26 -19.18 1.17 -6.87
N ARG A 27 -18.57 1.52 -7.99
CA ARG A 27 -18.19 2.89 -8.34
C ARG A 27 -17.06 3.50 -7.48
N LYS A 28 -16.36 2.71 -6.69
CA LYS A 28 -15.22 3.25 -5.97
C LYS A 28 -14.08 3.52 -6.95
N ARG A 29 -13.72 4.78 -7.11
CA ARG A 29 -12.72 5.24 -8.08
C ARG A 29 -11.39 5.58 -7.44
N TYR A 30 -11.41 5.99 -6.18
CA TYR A 30 -10.23 6.49 -5.49
C TYR A 30 -9.97 5.67 -4.24
N ALA A 31 -8.71 5.48 -3.94
CA ALA A 31 -8.28 4.78 -2.75
C ALA A 31 -7.48 5.71 -1.85
N THR A 32 -7.58 5.47 -0.56
CA THR A 32 -6.80 6.15 0.46
C THR A 32 -6.13 5.12 1.37
N VAL A 33 -5.45 5.57 2.41
CA VAL A 33 -4.78 4.69 3.37
C VAL A 33 -5.77 3.69 3.95
N GLY A 34 -5.34 2.43 3.99
CA GLY A 34 -6.14 1.33 4.49
C GLY A 34 -7.03 0.66 3.45
N ASP A 35 -7.14 1.23 2.25
CA ASP A 35 -7.91 0.61 1.18
C ASP A 35 -7.10 -0.49 0.50
N VAL A 36 -7.79 -1.58 0.15
CA VAL A 36 -7.21 -2.67 -0.62
C VAL A 36 -7.40 -2.38 -2.11
N ILE A 37 -6.34 -2.51 -2.86
CA ILE A 37 -6.33 -2.29 -4.30
C ILE A 37 -5.75 -3.51 -5.01
N VAL A 38 -5.99 -3.59 -6.31
CA VAL A 38 -5.33 -4.57 -7.19
C VAL A 38 -4.26 -3.83 -7.97
N VAL A 39 -3.05 -4.36 -7.96
CA VAL A 39 -1.90 -3.73 -8.61
C VAL A 39 -1.26 -4.67 -9.61
N ALA A 40 -0.64 -4.11 -10.64
CA ALA A 40 0.27 -4.81 -11.54
C ALA A 40 1.69 -4.44 -11.18
N ILE A 41 2.56 -5.42 -11.04
CA ILE A 41 3.96 -5.20 -10.66
C ILE A 41 4.73 -4.64 -11.83
N LYS A 42 5.32 -3.47 -11.68
CA LYS A 42 6.05 -2.77 -12.75
C LYS A 42 7.55 -2.97 -12.69
N SER A 43 8.10 -3.09 -11.50
CA SER A 43 9.54 -3.21 -11.29
C SER A 43 9.83 -4.12 -10.11
N VAL A 44 10.83 -4.98 -10.25
CA VAL A 44 11.24 -5.93 -9.22
C VAL A 44 12.77 -5.94 -9.08
N ILE A 45 13.26 -6.42 -7.94
CA ILE A 45 14.68 -6.70 -7.79
C ILE A 45 15.04 -8.00 -8.53
N PRO A 46 16.29 -8.16 -9.01
CA PRO A 46 16.65 -9.30 -9.87
C PRO A 46 16.43 -10.68 -9.27
N SER A 47 16.57 -10.84 -7.95
CA SER A 47 16.44 -12.13 -7.28
C SER A 47 15.08 -12.35 -6.63
N SER A 48 14.09 -11.57 -7.03
CA SER A 48 12.76 -11.59 -6.41
C SER A 48 11.94 -12.81 -6.82
N ASP A 49 11.15 -13.33 -5.90
CA ASP A 49 10.13 -14.34 -6.18
C ASP A 49 8.90 -13.72 -6.87
N VAL A 50 8.75 -12.41 -6.77
CA VAL A 50 7.66 -11.68 -7.45
C VAL A 50 8.09 -11.38 -8.87
N LYS A 51 7.22 -11.68 -9.83
CA LYS A 51 7.51 -11.48 -11.24
C LYS A 51 6.95 -10.14 -11.73
N LYS A 52 7.72 -9.47 -12.60
CA LYS A 52 7.25 -8.28 -13.30
C LYS A 52 6.02 -8.61 -14.13
N GLY A 53 5.01 -7.76 -14.05
CA GLY A 53 3.74 -7.96 -14.75
C GLY A 53 2.71 -8.77 -13.95
N ALA A 54 3.09 -9.38 -12.84
CA ALA A 54 2.14 -10.11 -12.00
C ALA A 54 1.09 -9.18 -11.41
N VAL A 55 -0.11 -9.70 -11.22
CA VAL A 55 -1.22 -8.99 -10.58
C VAL A 55 -1.37 -9.47 -9.14
N SER A 56 -1.48 -8.54 -8.22
CA SER A 56 -1.56 -8.85 -6.79
C SER A 56 -2.47 -7.86 -6.08
N LYS A 57 -2.99 -8.26 -4.92
CA LYS A 57 -3.66 -7.32 -4.03
C LYS A 57 -2.62 -6.58 -3.19
N ALA A 58 -2.95 -5.35 -2.84
CA ALA A 58 -2.09 -4.54 -1.98
C ALA A 58 -2.95 -3.64 -1.11
N ILE A 59 -2.39 -3.19 0.00
CA ILE A 59 -3.03 -2.21 0.88
C ILE A 59 -2.21 -0.93 0.87
N ILE A 60 -2.89 0.21 0.76
CA ILE A 60 -2.22 1.51 0.73
C ILE A 60 -1.79 1.90 2.14
N VAL A 61 -0.51 2.23 2.32
CA VAL A 61 0.04 2.59 3.63
C VAL A 61 0.34 4.07 3.77
N ARG A 62 0.56 4.78 2.66
CA ARG A 62 0.73 6.23 2.67
C ARG A 62 0.39 6.83 1.31
N THR A 63 -0.02 8.08 1.31
CA THR A 63 -0.42 8.79 0.09
C THR A 63 0.16 10.20 0.05
N LYS A 64 0.38 10.71 -1.17
CA LYS A 64 0.73 12.11 -1.38
C LYS A 64 -0.43 13.04 -1.09
N LYS A 65 -1.66 12.58 -1.33
CA LYS A 65 -2.84 13.38 -1.06
C LYS A 65 -3.09 13.46 0.44
N GLU A 66 -3.46 14.65 0.91
CA GLU A 66 -3.77 14.89 2.30
C GLU A 66 -4.90 14.01 2.82
N ILE A 67 -4.74 13.53 4.04
CA ILE A 67 -5.78 12.81 4.77
C ILE A 67 -6.20 13.70 5.93
N ARG A 68 -7.48 14.03 5.99
CA ARG A 68 -8.03 14.79 7.10
C ARG A 68 -8.33 13.84 8.27
N ARG A 69 -7.88 14.21 9.45
CA ARG A 69 -8.11 13.47 10.67
C ARG A 69 -9.25 14.07 11.50
N PRO A 70 -9.89 13.26 12.36
CA PRO A 70 -11.03 13.75 13.17
C PRO A 70 -10.70 14.95 14.06
N ASP A 71 -9.44 15.11 14.46
CA ASP A 71 -9.00 16.24 15.29
C ASP A 71 -8.78 17.54 14.49
N GLY A 72 -9.04 17.52 13.19
CA GLY A 72 -8.85 18.68 12.31
C GLY A 72 -7.47 18.78 11.70
N SER A 73 -6.53 17.93 12.07
CA SER A 73 -5.20 17.92 11.47
C SER A 73 -5.21 17.19 10.12
N TYR A 74 -4.16 17.39 9.36
CA TYR A 74 -3.95 16.72 8.08
C TYR A 74 -2.60 16.03 8.10
N ILE A 75 -2.50 14.92 7.37
CA ILE A 75 -1.24 14.26 7.10
C ILE A 75 -1.11 13.98 5.62
N ARG A 76 0.10 14.17 5.09
CA ARG A 76 0.45 13.74 3.75
C ARG A 76 1.89 13.26 3.73
N PHE A 77 2.19 12.40 2.80
CA PHE A 77 3.52 11.81 2.65
C PHE A 77 4.15 12.26 1.33
N ASP A 78 5.43 12.00 1.17
CA ASP A 78 6.17 12.39 -0.03
C ASP A 78 5.86 11.50 -1.24
N ASP A 79 5.32 10.31 -1.00
CA ASP A 79 5.01 9.34 -2.05
C ASP A 79 3.72 8.58 -1.76
N ASN A 80 3.26 7.88 -2.78
CA ASN A 80 2.22 6.87 -2.63
C ASN A 80 2.90 5.53 -2.44
N ALA A 81 2.54 4.79 -1.41
CA ALA A 81 3.14 3.50 -1.14
C ALA A 81 2.10 2.47 -0.74
N CYS A 82 2.36 1.24 -1.13
CA CYS A 82 1.52 0.10 -0.79
C CYS A 82 2.37 -1.06 -0.30
N VAL A 83 1.71 -2.01 0.34
CA VAL A 83 2.30 -3.25 0.82
C VAL A 83 1.55 -4.39 0.15
N LEU A 84 2.26 -5.34 -0.45
CA LEU A 84 1.63 -6.45 -1.15
C LEU A 84 0.99 -7.42 -0.18
N LEU A 85 -0.17 -7.93 -0.58
CA LEU A 85 -0.89 -8.95 0.16
C LEU A 85 -0.85 -10.27 -0.63
N ASN A 86 -0.86 -11.37 0.10
CA ASN A 86 -1.03 -12.69 -0.53
C ASN A 86 -2.52 -12.98 -0.75
N ALA A 87 -2.82 -14.14 -1.33
CA ALA A 87 -4.20 -14.51 -1.66
C ALA A 87 -5.12 -14.60 -0.43
N GLY A 88 -4.57 -14.87 0.74
CA GLY A 88 -5.33 -14.93 1.98
C GLY A 88 -5.58 -13.58 2.65
N GLY A 89 -5.08 -12.49 2.09
CA GLY A 89 -5.23 -11.16 2.65
C GLY A 89 -4.16 -10.77 3.67
N ASP A 90 -3.21 -11.64 3.94
CA ASP A 90 -2.09 -11.34 4.82
C ASP A 90 -0.98 -10.62 4.07
N ILE A 91 -0.15 -9.87 4.79
CA ILE A 91 0.99 -9.20 4.19
C ILE A 91 1.99 -10.23 3.68
N ARG A 92 2.53 -9.98 2.49
CA ARG A 92 3.45 -10.89 1.83
C ARG A 92 4.87 -10.80 2.37
N GLY A 93 5.32 -9.58 2.66
CA GLY A 93 6.64 -9.32 3.20
C GLY A 93 6.69 -9.46 4.72
N SER A 94 7.89 -9.50 5.25
CA SER A 94 8.13 -9.56 6.70
C SER A 94 8.64 -8.23 7.27
N ARG A 95 8.86 -7.23 6.42
CA ARG A 95 9.44 -5.96 6.80
C ARG A 95 8.82 -4.83 5.99
N ILE A 96 8.63 -3.69 6.63
CA ILE A 96 8.08 -2.50 5.99
C ILE A 96 9.11 -1.38 6.05
N PHE A 97 9.26 -0.65 4.95
CA PHE A 97 10.18 0.47 4.82
C PHE A 97 9.44 1.80 4.85
N GLY A 98 9.98 2.73 5.61
CA GLY A 98 9.44 4.07 5.72
C GLY A 98 8.21 4.18 6.62
N PRO A 99 7.67 5.40 6.79
CA PRO A 99 6.53 5.61 7.68
C PRO A 99 5.23 5.07 7.08
N VAL A 100 4.29 4.76 7.96
CA VAL A 100 2.91 4.42 7.58
C VAL A 100 1.96 5.30 8.37
N ALA A 101 0.74 5.49 7.83
CA ALA A 101 -0.27 6.26 8.52
C ALA A 101 -0.90 5.44 9.66
N ARG A 102 -1.17 6.09 10.79
CA ARG A 102 -1.73 5.40 11.95
C ARG A 102 -3.16 4.90 11.75
N GLU A 103 -3.85 5.38 10.71
CA GLU A 103 -5.18 4.89 10.34
C GLU A 103 -5.20 3.39 10.04
N LEU A 104 -4.04 2.81 9.70
CA LEU A 104 -3.91 1.37 9.48
C LEU A 104 -4.17 0.51 10.72
N ARG A 105 -4.15 1.10 11.91
CA ARG A 105 -4.49 0.37 13.14
C ARG A 105 -5.91 -0.20 13.10
N ALA A 106 -6.82 0.47 12.40
CA ALA A 106 -8.20 0.03 12.28
C ALA A 106 -8.37 -1.08 11.25
N THR A 107 -7.45 -1.19 10.28
CA THR A 107 -7.59 -2.13 9.16
C THR A 107 -6.58 -3.26 9.20
N ASN A 108 -5.33 -2.99 9.63
CA ASN A 108 -4.30 -4.03 9.66
C ASN A 108 -3.22 -3.70 10.70
N MET A 109 -3.39 -4.21 11.91
CA MET A 109 -2.43 -4.02 12.99
C MET A 109 -1.06 -4.60 12.71
N LYS A 110 -0.98 -5.66 11.90
CA LYS A 110 0.29 -6.29 11.60
C LYS A 110 1.22 -5.34 10.81
N ILE A 111 0.65 -4.54 9.92
CA ILE A 111 1.40 -3.52 9.19
C ILE A 111 1.96 -2.48 10.17
N VAL A 112 1.15 -2.02 11.10
CA VAL A 112 1.57 -1.03 12.10
C VAL A 112 2.69 -1.60 12.98
N SER A 113 2.61 -2.87 13.35
CA SER A 113 3.63 -3.50 14.20
C SER A 113 4.97 -3.69 13.49
N LEU A 114 4.97 -3.81 12.18
CA LEU A 114 6.19 -3.99 11.38
C LEU A 114 6.78 -2.68 10.87
N ALA A 115 6.03 -1.59 10.92
CA ALA A 115 6.49 -0.31 10.40
C ALA A 115 7.53 0.32 11.34
N PRO A 116 8.59 0.93 10.78
CA PRO A 116 9.60 1.62 11.60
C PRO A 116 9.09 2.91 12.21
N GLU A 117 8.08 3.52 11.61
CA GLU A 117 7.50 4.76 12.09
C GLU A 117 6.01 4.82 11.72
N VAL A 118 5.20 5.27 12.67
CA VAL A 118 3.75 5.42 12.49
C VAL A 118 3.37 6.87 12.72
N LEU A 119 2.86 7.53 11.70
CA LEU A 119 2.50 8.96 11.73
C LEU A 119 0.95 9.20 11.61
#